data_be5cac51a520c769539491083505e93f
#
_entry.id   be5cac51a520c769539491083505e93f
#
_cell.length_a   1.000
_cell.length_b   1.000
_cell.length_c   1.000
_cell.angle_alpha   90.00
_cell.angle_beta   90.00
_cell.angle_gamma   90.00
#
_symmetry.space_group_name_H-M   'P 1'
#
loop_
_entity.id
_entity.type
_entity.pdbx_description
1 polymer ?
#
loop_
_entity_poly.entity_id
_entity_poly.type
_entity_poly.pdbx_seq_one_letter_code
_entity_poly.pdbx_strand_id
1 'polypeptide(L)'
;MLLVLTSVACRGRSVASGATGRDLDITRVMADPRTITDERGEWIEITNVGVTAADLRGWELRSANDAGHVIRQSVVVPPGGTVLLARSADAVRGVRPAVVYAGIALANGADWLVLRDPDGATRDSVAWRSPPRGVALEHRRGSVAAEASTRENARATIAPPATPRELVVRLLDVGQGDAILIQNGGSTVLVDGGPDRRALAHWLDVLRVRDTIDAVILTHAHGDHFEGLRELFATRRRLVVRRFWSNGNTPQNLDFTGLPDTIASRARTRGMTVRDTDDPCADGRTAVCTLPLDGGAKLHVMRPMADAQTLDENNRSVALKLVGPDSASFTMWLAGDAEKDAIQWFTAAAGYATSPGMRAHVLKANHHGSCDGVSDRYLDAVQPSLVVASLAGVNDYGHMHAQAKTAYARRGVPWYRTDQNGTITLRSPGTPGGGYSVTVERGGANAVGPSDRKSYQPDCAGM
;
A
#
# COMPACT_ATOMS: atom_id res chain seq x y z
N MET A 1 -1.92 75.53 -50.37
CA MET A 1 -2.20 74.85 -49.11
C MET A 1 -2.69 73.45 -49.42
N LEU A 2 -1.79 72.50 -49.46
CA LEU A 2 -2.02 71.14 -49.93
C LEU A 2 -2.28 70.23 -48.75
N LEU A 3 -3.49 69.67 -48.73
CA LEU A 3 -3.87 68.73 -47.64
C LEU A 3 -3.42 67.33 -48.09
N VAL A 4 -2.49 66.75 -47.33
CA VAL A 4 -2.06 65.36 -47.53
C VAL A 4 -2.93 64.47 -46.64
N LEU A 5 -3.80 63.67 -47.31
CA LEU A 5 -4.53 62.59 -46.64
C LEU A 5 -3.65 61.35 -46.51
N THR A 6 -3.19 61.04 -45.33
CA THR A 6 -2.52 59.78 -45.02
C THR A 6 -3.55 58.71 -44.76
N SER A 7 -3.68 57.74 -45.67
CA SER A 7 -4.47 56.53 -45.48
C SER A 7 -3.74 55.59 -44.48
N VAL A 8 -4.33 55.38 -43.30
CA VAL A 8 -3.91 54.35 -42.35
C VAL A 8 -4.48 53.02 -42.86
N ALA A 9 -3.63 52.20 -43.44
CA ALA A 9 -3.94 50.79 -43.73
C ALA A 9 -4.03 50.00 -42.42
N CYS A 10 -5.21 49.63 -42.03
CA CYS A 10 -5.43 48.58 -41.05
C CYS A 10 -4.85 47.26 -41.58
N ARG A 11 -3.63 46.93 -41.19
CA ARG A 11 -3.15 45.55 -41.31
C ARG A 11 -3.99 44.67 -40.42
N GLY A 12 -4.86 43.86 -41.01
CA GLY A 12 -5.51 42.76 -40.34
C GLY A 12 -4.44 41.86 -39.71
N ARG A 13 -4.41 41.85 -38.38
CA ARG A 13 -3.71 40.78 -37.66
C ARG A 13 -4.37 39.50 -38.13
N SER A 14 -3.63 38.66 -38.84
CA SER A 14 -3.96 37.25 -38.98
C SER A 14 -4.08 36.71 -37.56
N VAL A 15 -5.26 36.28 -37.19
CA VAL A 15 -5.47 35.52 -35.99
C VAL A 15 -4.60 34.27 -36.17
N ALA A 16 -3.48 34.22 -35.44
CA ALA A 16 -2.70 33.03 -35.34
C ALA A 16 -3.68 31.92 -34.97
N SER A 17 -3.63 30.81 -35.70
CA SER A 17 -4.40 29.61 -35.38
C SER A 17 -4.16 29.31 -33.88
N GLY A 18 -5.18 29.54 -33.06
CA GLY A 18 -5.09 29.39 -31.64
C GLY A 18 -4.61 27.95 -31.34
N ALA A 19 -3.56 27.84 -30.58
CA ALA A 19 -3.17 26.56 -30.04
C ALA A 19 -4.41 25.97 -29.38
N THR A 20 -4.96 24.91 -29.97
CA THR A 20 -6.08 24.17 -29.39
C THR A 20 -5.62 23.68 -28.03
N GLY A 21 -6.39 23.97 -26.98
CA GLY A 21 -6.07 23.54 -25.64
C GLY A 21 -5.82 22.03 -25.62
N ARG A 22 -4.73 21.63 -24.98
CA ARG A 22 -4.35 20.21 -24.85
C ARG A 22 -4.55 19.70 -23.43
N ASP A 23 -5.32 20.42 -22.65
CA ASP A 23 -5.54 20.16 -21.23
C ASP A 23 -6.86 19.41 -21.04
N LEU A 24 -6.91 18.20 -21.62
CA LEU A 24 -8.03 17.29 -21.50
C LEU A 24 -7.68 16.11 -20.57
N ASP A 25 -8.56 15.83 -19.63
CA ASP A 25 -8.41 14.75 -18.66
C ASP A 25 -9.55 13.75 -18.75
N ILE A 26 -9.23 12.48 -18.52
CA ILE A 26 -10.21 11.46 -18.17
C ILE A 26 -10.65 11.74 -16.73
N THR A 27 -11.92 12.03 -16.51
CA THR A 27 -12.40 12.35 -15.16
C THR A 27 -13.24 11.25 -14.54
N ARG A 28 -13.90 10.42 -15.36
CA ARG A 28 -14.68 9.28 -14.88
C ARG A 28 -14.66 8.14 -15.89
N VAL A 29 -14.70 6.90 -15.39
CA VAL A 29 -14.74 5.69 -16.21
C VAL A 29 -15.75 4.70 -15.64
N MET A 30 -16.69 4.22 -16.44
CA MET A 30 -17.58 3.10 -16.13
C MET A 30 -17.09 1.88 -16.91
N ALA A 31 -16.34 1.01 -16.25
CA ALA A 31 -15.82 -0.22 -16.85
C ALA A 31 -16.71 -1.43 -16.61
N ASP A 32 -17.37 -1.54 -15.46
CA ASP A 32 -18.27 -2.66 -15.10
C ASP A 32 -19.70 -2.15 -14.81
N PRO A 33 -20.55 -1.99 -15.83
CA PRO A 33 -21.93 -1.55 -15.64
C PRO A 33 -22.78 -2.64 -14.97
N ARG A 34 -23.66 -2.25 -14.05
CA ARG A 34 -24.41 -3.21 -13.21
C ARG A 34 -25.67 -3.77 -13.89
N THR A 35 -26.38 -2.96 -14.68
CA THR A 35 -27.74 -3.24 -15.13
C THR A 35 -27.87 -3.57 -16.62
N ILE A 36 -26.80 -3.37 -17.37
CA ILE A 36 -26.69 -3.61 -18.81
C ILE A 36 -25.34 -4.27 -19.11
N THR A 37 -25.20 -4.87 -20.29
CA THR A 37 -23.93 -5.50 -20.70
C THR A 37 -22.83 -4.44 -20.90
N ASP A 38 -21.57 -4.87 -20.85
CA ASP A 38 -20.41 -3.99 -21.02
C ASP A 38 -20.46 -3.24 -22.38
N GLU A 39 -20.83 -3.96 -23.46
CA GLU A 39 -20.96 -3.34 -24.79
C GLU A 39 -21.98 -2.19 -24.83
N ARG A 40 -22.94 -2.20 -23.93
CA ARG A 40 -24.00 -1.20 -23.88
C ARG A 40 -23.86 -0.20 -22.77
N GLY A 41 -22.99 -0.46 -21.77
CA GLY A 41 -22.93 0.32 -20.55
C GLY A 41 -21.58 0.96 -20.22
N GLU A 42 -20.52 0.63 -20.95
CA GLU A 42 -19.22 1.27 -20.78
C GLU A 42 -19.21 2.70 -21.27
N TRP A 43 -18.63 3.60 -20.49
CA TRP A 43 -18.47 4.99 -20.86
C TRP A 43 -17.30 5.67 -20.15
N ILE A 44 -16.85 6.81 -20.71
CA ILE A 44 -15.71 7.62 -20.28
C ILE A 44 -16.14 9.07 -20.30
N GLU A 45 -15.85 9.83 -19.26
CA GLU A 45 -15.96 11.28 -19.24
C GLU A 45 -14.60 11.93 -19.43
N ILE A 46 -14.53 12.91 -20.33
CA ILE A 46 -13.35 13.74 -20.58
C ILE A 46 -13.70 15.19 -20.25
N THR A 47 -12.90 15.81 -19.39
CA THR A 47 -13.07 17.21 -18.98
C THR A 47 -11.92 18.06 -19.51
N ASN A 48 -12.23 19.23 -20.02
CA ASN A 48 -11.23 20.25 -20.34
C ASN A 48 -10.89 21.04 -19.07
N VAL A 49 -9.71 20.77 -18.52
CA VAL A 49 -9.20 21.44 -17.31
C VAL A 49 -8.33 22.65 -17.65
N GLY A 50 -8.15 22.94 -18.93
CA GLY A 50 -7.43 24.12 -19.42
C GLY A 50 -8.27 25.37 -19.47
N VAL A 51 -7.63 26.46 -19.89
CA VAL A 51 -8.25 27.80 -20.00
C VAL A 51 -8.69 28.15 -21.44
N THR A 52 -8.44 27.25 -22.39
CA THR A 52 -8.83 27.40 -23.80
C THR A 52 -9.69 26.22 -24.24
N ALA A 53 -10.61 26.45 -25.21
CA ALA A 53 -11.38 25.34 -25.77
C ALA A 53 -10.47 24.33 -26.47
N ALA A 54 -10.78 23.03 -26.30
CA ALA A 54 -10.05 21.93 -26.93
C ALA A 54 -10.95 21.16 -27.88
N ASP A 55 -10.42 20.76 -29.05
CA ASP A 55 -11.11 19.89 -29.99
C ASP A 55 -10.56 18.48 -29.89
N LEU A 56 -11.42 17.51 -29.59
CA LEU A 56 -11.08 16.11 -29.53
C LEU A 56 -10.74 15.44 -30.86
N ARG A 57 -10.87 16.14 -31.96
CA ARG A 57 -10.52 15.57 -33.28
C ARG A 57 -9.05 15.17 -33.33
N GLY A 58 -8.81 13.92 -33.72
CA GLY A 58 -7.46 13.35 -33.82
C GLY A 58 -6.93 12.76 -32.51
N TRP A 59 -7.64 12.95 -31.40
CA TRP A 59 -7.26 12.30 -30.13
C TRP A 59 -7.55 10.81 -30.18
N GLU A 60 -6.73 10.03 -29.48
CA GLU A 60 -6.81 8.57 -29.41
C GLU A 60 -7.08 8.10 -27.98
N LEU A 61 -8.03 7.18 -27.84
CA LEU A 61 -8.24 6.37 -26.63
C LEU A 61 -7.64 4.98 -26.86
N ARG A 62 -6.91 4.45 -25.87
CA ARG A 62 -6.38 3.08 -25.90
C ARG A 62 -6.56 2.41 -24.55
N SER A 63 -6.91 1.11 -24.57
CA SER A 63 -6.86 0.22 -23.42
C SER A 63 -5.79 -0.89 -23.59
N ALA A 64 -5.63 -1.78 -22.60
CA ALA A 64 -4.48 -2.67 -22.52
C ALA A 64 -4.27 -3.58 -23.72
N ASN A 65 -5.35 -4.09 -24.34
CA ASN A 65 -5.28 -5.15 -25.36
C ASN A 65 -5.97 -4.77 -26.67
N ASP A 66 -6.31 -3.51 -26.86
CA ASP A 66 -7.17 -3.09 -27.96
C ASP A 66 -6.43 -2.26 -29.04
N ALA A 67 -7.05 -2.22 -30.22
CA ALA A 67 -6.53 -1.47 -31.35
C ALA A 67 -6.53 0.06 -31.12
N GLY A 68 -7.30 0.52 -30.13
CA GLY A 68 -7.53 1.94 -29.86
C GLY A 68 -8.65 2.55 -30.70
N HIS A 69 -9.08 3.75 -30.30
CA HIS A 69 -10.11 4.53 -31.01
C HIS A 69 -9.62 5.96 -31.25
N VAL A 70 -9.47 6.33 -32.52
CA VAL A 70 -9.15 7.71 -32.92
C VAL A 70 -10.47 8.47 -33.15
N ILE A 71 -10.65 9.57 -32.44
CA ILE A 71 -11.84 10.44 -32.56
C ILE A 71 -11.71 11.24 -33.86
N ARG A 72 -12.56 10.96 -34.85
CA ARG A 72 -12.48 11.55 -36.17
C ARG A 72 -13.33 12.82 -36.34
N GLN A 73 -14.40 12.93 -35.55
CA GLN A 73 -15.28 14.10 -35.54
C GLN A 73 -14.73 15.23 -34.67
N SER A 74 -15.07 16.46 -35.02
CA SER A 74 -14.81 17.61 -34.17
C SER A 74 -15.78 17.59 -32.98
N VAL A 75 -15.23 17.54 -31.79
CA VAL A 75 -15.97 17.68 -30.53
C VAL A 75 -15.24 18.73 -29.70
N VAL A 76 -15.77 19.93 -29.70
CA VAL A 76 -15.16 21.05 -28.99
C VAL A 76 -15.62 21.04 -27.54
N VAL A 77 -14.66 20.96 -26.62
CA VAL A 77 -14.87 20.99 -25.18
C VAL A 77 -14.43 22.37 -24.65
N PRO A 78 -15.37 23.22 -24.17
CA PRO A 78 -15.00 24.52 -23.65
C PRO A 78 -14.22 24.37 -22.31
N PRO A 79 -13.51 25.42 -21.84
CA PRO A 79 -12.86 25.43 -20.56
C PRO A 79 -13.82 25.00 -19.43
N GLY A 80 -13.42 24.05 -18.60
CA GLY A 80 -14.25 23.47 -17.54
C GLY A 80 -15.41 22.58 -18.03
N GLY A 81 -15.58 22.43 -19.36
CA GLY A 81 -16.61 21.57 -19.94
C GLY A 81 -16.24 20.10 -19.89
N THR A 82 -17.26 19.25 -19.80
CA THR A 82 -17.14 17.77 -19.78
C THR A 82 -17.94 17.18 -20.93
N VAL A 83 -17.39 16.15 -21.56
CA VAL A 83 -18.06 15.36 -22.61
C VAL A 83 -18.05 13.88 -22.26
N LEU A 84 -19.15 13.20 -22.63
CA LEU A 84 -19.30 11.76 -22.47
C LEU A 84 -18.93 11.05 -23.77
N LEU A 85 -18.05 10.08 -23.68
CA LEU A 85 -17.74 9.11 -24.71
C LEU A 85 -18.25 7.74 -24.26
N ALA A 86 -18.88 6.96 -25.12
CA ALA A 86 -19.45 5.69 -24.71
C ALA A 86 -19.30 4.63 -25.80
N ARG A 87 -19.35 3.37 -25.41
CA ARG A 87 -19.32 2.22 -26.31
C ARG A 87 -20.67 2.04 -27.05
N SER A 88 -21.76 2.56 -26.48
CA SER A 88 -23.10 2.57 -27.06
C SER A 88 -23.76 3.94 -26.93
N ALA A 89 -24.63 4.29 -27.89
CA ALA A 89 -25.41 5.52 -27.82
C ALA A 89 -26.36 5.58 -26.61
N ASP A 90 -26.73 4.43 -26.08
CA ASP A 90 -27.67 4.26 -24.96
C ASP A 90 -26.99 3.96 -23.62
N ALA A 91 -25.66 4.15 -23.52
CA ALA A 91 -24.88 3.75 -22.34
C ALA A 91 -25.32 4.45 -21.06
N VAL A 92 -25.77 5.69 -21.15
CA VAL A 92 -26.27 6.46 -20.02
C VAL A 92 -27.68 6.94 -20.32
N ARG A 93 -28.63 6.54 -19.47
CA ARG A 93 -30.05 6.88 -19.68
C ARG A 93 -30.24 8.41 -19.71
N GLY A 94 -30.81 8.90 -20.81
CA GLY A 94 -31.12 10.33 -20.98
C GLY A 94 -29.91 11.21 -21.34
N VAL A 95 -28.74 10.65 -21.53
CA VAL A 95 -27.53 11.37 -21.94
C VAL A 95 -27.04 10.81 -23.27
N ARG A 96 -26.93 11.66 -24.27
CA ARG A 96 -26.35 11.28 -25.57
C ARG A 96 -24.84 11.47 -25.53
N PRO A 97 -24.03 10.42 -25.77
CA PRO A 97 -22.59 10.58 -25.82
C PRO A 97 -22.16 11.45 -27.02
N ALA A 98 -21.15 12.28 -26.82
CA ALA A 98 -20.55 13.10 -27.88
C ALA A 98 -19.79 12.24 -28.89
N VAL A 99 -19.26 11.10 -28.46
CA VAL A 99 -18.56 10.10 -29.27
C VAL A 99 -19.06 8.72 -28.91
N VAL A 100 -19.41 7.91 -29.91
CA VAL A 100 -19.56 6.46 -29.74
C VAL A 100 -18.26 5.83 -30.22
N TYR A 101 -17.51 5.23 -29.29
CA TYR A 101 -16.23 4.59 -29.62
C TYR A 101 -16.40 3.12 -29.97
N ALA A 102 -15.48 2.60 -30.77
CA ALA A 102 -15.37 1.20 -31.12
C ALA A 102 -13.89 0.75 -31.06
N GLY A 103 -13.66 -0.54 -30.95
CA GLY A 103 -12.30 -1.10 -30.90
C GLY A 103 -11.60 -0.93 -29.56
N ILE A 104 -12.35 -0.55 -28.51
CA ILE A 104 -11.92 -0.55 -27.10
C ILE A 104 -12.98 -1.28 -26.31
N ALA A 105 -12.55 -2.12 -25.37
CA ALA A 105 -13.34 -2.73 -24.31
C ALA A 105 -12.67 -2.46 -22.97
N LEU A 106 -13.43 -2.04 -21.98
CA LEU A 106 -12.90 -1.75 -20.64
C LEU A 106 -13.06 -3.02 -19.80
N ALA A 107 -11.94 -3.66 -19.42
CA ALA A 107 -12.02 -4.92 -18.69
C ALA A 107 -12.55 -4.73 -17.26
N ASN A 108 -13.44 -5.65 -16.83
CA ASN A 108 -13.98 -5.71 -15.47
C ASN A 108 -12.95 -6.20 -14.44
N GLY A 109 -11.79 -6.66 -14.90
CA GLY A 109 -10.64 -7.02 -14.09
C GLY A 109 -9.62 -5.88 -14.02
N ALA A 110 -8.36 -6.20 -14.28
CA ALA A 110 -7.30 -5.20 -14.38
C ALA A 110 -7.22 -4.64 -15.80
N ASP A 111 -7.21 -3.32 -15.93
CA ASP A 111 -7.04 -2.62 -17.20
C ASP A 111 -6.46 -1.23 -17.00
N TRP A 112 -6.17 -0.55 -18.11
CA TRP A 112 -5.79 0.86 -18.14
C TRP A 112 -6.39 1.52 -19.39
N LEU A 113 -6.67 2.80 -19.28
CA LEU A 113 -7.12 3.65 -20.39
C LEU A 113 -6.17 4.83 -20.50
N VAL A 114 -5.74 5.12 -21.73
CA VAL A 114 -4.84 6.25 -22.05
C VAL A 114 -5.52 7.16 -23.03
N LEU A 115 -5.42 8.45 -22.78
CA LEU A 115 -5.82 9.53 -23.69
C LEU A 115 -4.57 10.14 -24.32
N ARG A 116 -4.46 10.07 -25.65
CA ARG A 116 -3.35 10.64 -26.42
C ARG A 116 -3.82 11.80 -27.28
N ASP A 117 -2.98 12.81 -27.42
CA ASP A 117 -3.22 13.91 -28.33
C ASP A 117 -2.93 13.52 -29.80
N PRO A 118 -3.28 14.39 -30.77
CA PRO A 118 -3.01 14.13 -32.20
C PRO A 118 -1.52 13.95 -32.56
N ASP A 119 -0.61 14.41 -31.71
CA ASP A 119 0.84 14.21 -31.89
C ASP A 119 1.32 12.88 -31.29
N GLY A 120 0.40 12.09 -30.72
CA GLY A 120 0.68 10.78 -30.09
C GLY A 120 1.20 10.88 -28.65
N ALA A 121 1.27 12.09 -28.08
CA ALA A 121 1.70 12.23 -26.68
C ALA A 121 0.58 11.85 -25.72
N THR A 122 0.89 11.03 -24.72
CA THR A 122 -0.04 10.70 -23.63
C THR A 122 -0.32 11.95 -22.81
N ARG A 123 -1.59 12.32 -22.72
CA ARG A 123 -2.05 13.47 -21.94
C ARG A 123 -2.62 13.07 -20.59
N ASP A 124 -3.33 11.95 -20.57
CA ASP A 124 -3.85 11.40 -19.33
C ASP A 124 -3.95 9.88 -19.41
N SER A 125 -3.98 9.22 -18.25
CA SER A 125 -4.21 7.79 -18.17
C SER A 125 -4.80 7.41 -16.81
N VAL A 126 -5.67 6.41 -16.82
CA VAL A 126 -6.26 5.82 -15.63
C VAL A 126 -6.11 4.32 -15.70
N ALA A 127 -5.76 3.70 -14.58
CA ALA A 127 -5.65 2.26 -14.46
C ALA A 127 -6.51 1.78 -13.29
N TRP A 128 -7.05 0.57 -13.42
CA TRP A 128 -7.86 -0.04 -12.36
C TRP A 128 -7.60 -1.54 -12.24
N ARG A 129 -8.00 -2.08 -11.09
CA ARG A 129 -8.11 -3.52 -10.85
C ARG A 129 -9.44 -3.78 -10.19
N SER A 130 -10.27 -4.63 -10.79
CA SER A 130 -11.61 -4.99 -10.30
C SER A 130 -12.45 -3.76 -9.91
N PRO A 131 -12.86 -2.95 -10.88
CA PRO A 131 -13.65 -1.75 -10.61
C PRO A 131 -14.98 -2.16 -9.94
N PRO A 132 -15.49 -1.34 -9.01
CA PRO A 132 -16.73 -1.67 -8.33
C PRO A 132 -17.90 -1.67 -9.33
N ARG A 133 -18.64 -2.78 -9.40
CA ARG A 133 -19.72 -2.98 -10.35
C ARG A 133 -20.82 -1.92 -10.24
N GLY A 134 -21.08 -1.23 -11.34
CA GLY A 134 -22.10 -0.18 -11.42
C GLY A 134 -21.71 1.14 -10.79
N VAL A 135 -20.43 1.34 -10.46
CA VAL A 135 -19.90 2.60 -9.93
C VAL A 135 -18.81 3.11 -10.86
N ALA A 136 -18.96 4.34 -11.34
CA ALA A 136 -17.91 4.95 -12.14
C ALA A 136 -16.66 5.23 -11.28
N LEU A 137 -15.50 4.93 -11.83
CA LEU A 137 -14.23 5.31 -11.25
C LEU A 137 -14.05 6.82 -11.40
N GLU A 138 -13.84 7.52 -10.31
CA GLU A 138 -13.47 8.94 -10.32
C GLU A 138 -11.97 9.06 -10.57
N HIS A 139 -11.59 9.90 -11.53
CA HIS A 139 -10.21 10.20 -11.84
C HIS A 139 -10.00 11.71 -11.87
N ARG A 140 -8.90 12.21 -11.35
CA ARG A 140 -8.57 13.64 -11.36
C ARG A 140 -7.16 13.86 -11.88
N ARG A 141 -6.98 14.86 -12.68
CA ARG A 141 -5.64 15.30 -13.12
C ARG A 141 -4.77 15.68 -11.92
N GLY A 142 -3.66 15.21 -11.95
CA GLY A 142 -2.61 15.10 -10.94
C GLY A 142 -1.99 13.72 -11.12
N SER A 143 -2.66 12.86 -11.87
CA SER A 143 -2.24 11.50 -12.11
C SER A 143 -1.21 11.35 -13.25
N VAL A 144 -1.00 12.29 -14.17
CA VAL A 144 0.11 12.17 -15.16
C VAL A 144 1.45 12.56 -14.51
N ALA A 145 1.47 13.59 -13.71
CA ALA A 145 2.56 13.81 -12.77
C ALA A 145 2.58 12.72 -11.68
N ALA A 146 1.40 12.19 -11.28
CA ALA A 146 1.25 11.07 -10.38
C ALA A 146 1.63 9.73 -11.04
N GLU A 147 1.50 9.47 -12.34
CA GLU A 147 1.97 8.23 -12.96
C GLU A 147 3.49 8.23 -13.20
N ALA A 148 4.08 9.34 -13.60
CA ALA A 148 5.53 9.48 -13.56
C ALA A 148 6.03 9.43 -12.12
N SER A 149 5.35 10.09 -11.19
CA SER A 149 5.59 10.05 -9.75
C SER A 149 5.27 8.67 -9.17
N THR A 150 4.21 7.99 -9.61
CA THR A 150 3.85 6.62 -9.18
C THR A 150 4.85 5.59 -9.68
N ARG A 151 5.36 5.72 -10.90
CA ARG A 151 6.45 4.87 -11.40
C ARG A 151 7.77 5.16 -10.72
N GLU A 152 8.06 6.41 -10.45
CA GLU A 152 9.22 6.83 -9.68
C GLU A 152 9.08 6.38 -8.22
N ASN A 153 7.91 6.57 -7.63
CA ASN A 153 7.59 6.08 -6.28
C ASN A 153 7.63 4.56 -6.22
N ALA A 154 7.05 3.85 -7.19
CA ALA A 154 7.13 2.40 -7.27
C ALA A 154 8.59 1.91 -7.41
N ARG A 155 9.43 2.61 -8.19
CA ARG A 155 10.87 2.32 -8.23
C ARG A 155 11.55 2.64 -6.90
N ALA A 156 11.20 3.73 -6.25
CA ALA A 156 11.76 4.12 -4.96
C ALA A 156 11.36 3.14 -3.85
N THR A 157 10.12 2.61 -3.89
CA THR A 157 9.67 1.60 -2.91
C THR A 157 10.44 0.29 -3.01
N ILE A 158 10.84 -0.13 -4.22
CA ILE A 158 11.60 -1.37 -4.43
C ILE A 158 13.12 -1.19 -4.42
N ALA A 159 13.64 0.04 -4.42
CA ALA A 159 15.08 0.29 -4.43
C ALA A 159 15.75 -0.30 -3.18
N PRO A 160 16.86 -1.04 -3.32
CA PRO A 160 17.61 -1.56 -2.18
C PRO A 160 18.15 -0.42 -1.30
N PRO A 161 18.69 -0.72 -0.09
CA PRO A 161 19.42 0.28 0.68
C PRO A 161 20.55 0.92 -0.15
N ALA A 162 20.61 2.25 -0.15
CA ALA A 162 21.60 2.99 -0.94
C ALA A 162 22.98 2.98 -0.27
N THR A 163 23.03 2.81 1.05
CA THR A 163 24.25 2.71 1.85
C THR A 163 24.15 1.56 2.85
N PRO A 164 25.27 1.03 3.34
CA PRO A 164 25.24 -0.01 4.38
C PRO A 164 24.55 0.41 5.67
N ARG A 165 24.50 1.69 5.99
CA ARG A 165 23.81 2.19 7.19
C ARG A 165 22.32 2.48 6.96
N GLU A 166 21.88 2.61 5.73
CA GLU A 166 20.49 2.89 5.45
C GLU A 166 19.61 1.71 5.92
N LEU A 167 18.63 2.04 6.74
CA LEU A 167 17.58 1.12 7.14
C LEU A 167 16.38 1.31 6.22
N VAL A 168 15.92 0.21 5.63
CA VAL A 168 14.73 0.18 4.77
C VAL A 168 13.73 -0.82 5.33
N VAL A 169 12.54 -0.35 5.63
CA VAL A 169 11.41 -1.19 6.09
C VAL A 169 10.30 -1.10 5.07
N ARG A 170 9.79 -2.24 4.62
CA ARG A 170 8.68 -2.32 3.66
C ARG A 170 7.53 -3.13 4.22
N LEU A 171 6.36 -2.51 4.30
CA LEU A 171 5.11 -3.22 4.45
C LEU A 171 4.65 -3.59 3.04
N LEU A 172 4.73 -4.86 2.71
CA LEU A 172 4.43 -5.36 1.36
C LEU A 172 2.91 -5.40 1.14
N ASP A 173 2.46 -4.97 -0.03
CA ASP A 173 1.04 -5.10 -0.41
C ASP A 173 0.75 -6.56 -0.79
N VAL A 174 0.40 -7.36 0.22
CA VAL A 174 0.11 -8.81 0.07
C VAL A 174 -1.37 -9.13 0.24
N GLY A 175 -2.23 -8.12 0.34
CA GLY A 175 -3.66 -8.26 0.65
C GLY A 175 -3.93 -8.14 2.15
N GLN A 176 -4.94 -8.89 2.65
CA GLN A 176 -5.26 -8.90 4.10
C GLN A 176 -4.21 -9.69 4.84
N GLY A 177 -3.39 -9.03 5.67
CA GLY A 177 -2.35 -9.67 6.45
C GLY A 177 -1.01 -8.95 6.41
N ASP A 178 -0.05 -9.42 7.19
CA ASP A 178 1.26 -8.81 7.33
C ASP A 178 2.36 -9.55 6.58
N ALA A 179 3.17 -8.81 5.83
CA ALA A 179 4.48 -9.22 5.35
C ALA A 179 5.39 -8.01 5.36
N ILE A 180 6.36 -7.97 6.28
CA ILE A 180 7.20 -6.80 6.48
C ILE A 180 8.66 -7.19 6.27
N LEU A 181 9.32 -6.56 5.28
CA LEU A 181 10.71 -6.78 4.96
C LEU A 181 11.58 -5.66 5.53
N ILE A 182 12.57 -6.01 6.34
CA ILE A 182 13.52 -5.10 6.96
C ILE A 182 14.91 -5.39 6.39
N GLN A 183 15.56 -4.37 5.85
CA GLN A 183 16.91 -4.47 5.29
C GLN A 183 17.81 -3.38 5.88
N ASN A 184 18.99 -3.77 6.37
CA ASN A 184 20.00 -2.84 6.88
C ASN A 184 21.40 -3.44 6.72
N GLY A 185 22.24 -2.79 5.92
CA GLY A 185 23.53 -3.36 5.53
C GLY A 185 23.34 -4.63 4.70
N GLY A 186 24.04 -5.71 5.10
CA GLY A 186 23.88 -7.05 4.52
C GLY A 186 22.72 -7.85 5.08
N SER A 187 22.10 -7.38 6.17
CA SER A 187 21.05 -8.12 6.87
C SER A 187 19.67 -7.93 6.24
N THR A 188 18.92 -9.03 6.16
CA THR A 188 17.53 -9.08 5.73
C THR A 188 16.69 -9.84 6.74
N VAL A 189 15.61 -9.23 7.22
CA VAL A 189 14.65 -9.84 8.15
C VAL A 189 13.26 -9.76 7.52
N LEU A 190 12.50 -10.85 7.61
CA LEU A 190 11.10 -10.93 7.22
C LEU A 190 10.25 -11.14 8.47
N VAL A 191 9.30 -10.27 8.71
CA VAL A 191 8.27 -10.40 9.74
C VAL A 191 6.98 -10.76 9.04
N ASP A 192 6.44 -11.93 9.36
CA ASP A 192 5.27 -12.55 8.75
C ASP A 192 5.38 -12.79 7.23
N GLY A 193 4.44 -13.50 6.68
CA GLY A 193 4.46 -13.90 5.27
C GLY A 193 3.21 -13.52 4.48
N GLY A 194 2.20 -12.95 5.15
CA GLY A 194 0.93 -12.62 4.52
C GLY A 194 0.02 -13.82 4.24
N PRO A 195 -1.15 -13.56 3.67
CA PRO A 195 -2.22 -14.54 3.47
C PRO A 195 -2.01 -15.44 2.24
N ASP A 196 -1.12 -15.07 1.35
CA ASP A 196 -1.01 -15.72 0.03
C ASP A 196 0.43 -16.08 -0.30
N ARG A 197 0.62 -17.35 -0.66
CA ARG A 197 1.93 -17.92 -1.04
C ARG A 197 2.55 -17.20 -2.24
N ARG A 198 1.74 -16.83 -3.22
CA ARG A 198 2.19 -16.20 -4.46
C ARG A 198 2.53 -14.73 -4.24
N ALA A 199 1.78 -14.04 -3.37
CA ALA A 199 2.02 -12.63 -3.06
C ALA A 199 3.40 -12.44 -2.42
N LEU A 200 3.74 -13.21 -1.39
CA LEU A 200 5.08 -13.16 -0.80
C LEU A 200 6.16 -13.54 -1.80
N ALA A 201 5.96 -14.63 -2.55
CA ALA A 201 6.92 -15.07 -3.57
C ALA A 201 7.19 -13.98 -4.61
N HIS A 202 6.14 -13.32 -5.10
CA HIS A 202 6.25 -12.20 -6.02
C HIS A 202 7.14 -11.07 -5.45
N TRP A 203 6.86 -10.63 -4.22
CA TRP A 203 7.62 -9.55 -3.60
C TRP A 203 9.08 -9.91 -3.35
N LEU A 204 9.39 -11.13 -2.92
CA LEU A 204 10.78 -11.58 -2.77
C LEU A 204 11.53 -11.57 -4.10
N ASP A 205 10.85 -11.90 -5.22
CA ASP A 205 11.45 -11.83 -6.55
C ASP A 205 11.65 -10.38 -7.03
N VAL A 206 10.66 -9.52 -6.86
CA VAL A 206 10.73 -8.09 -7.21
C VAL A 206 11.87 -7.41 -6.43
N LEU A 207 11.98 -7.70 -5.13
CA LEU A 207 13.00 -7.14 -4.25
C LEU A 207 14.35 -7.88 -4.33
N ARG A 208 14.43 -8.93 -5.18
CA ARG A 208 15.63 -9.75 -5.42
C ARG A 208 16.20 -10.41 -4.14
N VAL A 209 15.32 -10.75 -3.21
CA VAL A 209 15.70 -11.53 -2.03
C VAL A 209 15.85 -12.99 -2.43
N ARG A 210 17.05 -13.41 -2.79
CA ARG A 210 17.30 -14.73 -3.43
C ARG A 210 18.22 -15.64 -2.63
N ASP A 211 19.12 -15.08 -1.84
CA ASP A 211 20.22 -15.84 -1.27
C ASP A 211 20.01 -16.13 0.23
N THR A 212 19.79 -15.09 1.03
CA THR A 212 19.71 -15.24 2.47
C THR A 212 18.65 -14.32 3.08
N ILE A 213 17.92 -14.87 4.06
CA ILE A 213 17.13 -14.13 5.05
C ILE A 213 17.74 -14.46 6.43
N ASP A 214 18.21 -13.46 7.14
CA ASP A 214 18.90 -13.64 8.42
C ASP A 214 17.95 -14.09 9.53
N ALA A 215 16.71 -13.59 9.51
CA ALA A 215 15.65 -14.05 10.37
C ALA A 215 14.28 -13.97 9.70
N VAL A 216 13.46 -14.96 9.91
CA VAL A 216 12.02 -14.94 9.68
C VAL A 216 11.37 -14.95 11.05
N ILE A 217 10.48 -14.01 11.30
CA ILE A 217 9.74 -13.90 12.56
C ILE A 217 8.25 -14.04 12.25
N LEU A 218 7.62 -15.05 12.81
CA LEU A 218 6.17 -15.21 12.77
C LEU A 218 5.60 -14.64 14.06
N THR A 219 4.80 -13.58 13.94
CA THR A 219 4.23 -12.92 15.12
C THR A 219 3.23 -13.79 15.82
N HIS A 220 2.35 -14.46 15.08
CA HIS A 220 1.37 -15.41 15.57
C HIS A 220 0.86 -16.32 14.44
N ALA A 221 0.14 -17.36 14.77
CA ALA A 221 -0.18 -18.45 13.83
C ALA A 221 -1.57 -18.31 13.18
N HIS A 222 -1.93 -17.12 12.68
CA HIS A 222 -3.07 -16.93 11.79
C HIS A 222 -2.66 -16.98 10.32
N GLY A 223 -3.60 -17.43 9.46
CA GLY A 223 -3.35 -17.67 8.03
C GLY A 223 -2.83 -16.45 7.29
N ASP A 224 -3.33 -15.27 7.61
CA ASP A 224 -2.94 -13.99 7.04
C ASP A 224 -1.53 -13.50 7.48
N HIS A 225 -0.84 -14.26 8.33
CA HIS A 225 0.55 -14.04 8.72
C HIS A 225 1.49 -15.16 8.28
N PHE A 226 1.03 -16.42 8.19
CA PHE A 226 1.93 -17.55 7.91
C PHE A 226 1.78 -18.18 6.53
N GLU A 227 0.67 -18.01 5.80
CA GLU A 227 0.45 -18.76 4.53
C GLU A 227 1.55 -18.51 3.49
N GLY A 228 2.05 -17.28 3.36
CA GLY A 228 3.19 -16.99 2.50
C GLY A 228 4.47 -17.70 2.92
N LEU A 229 4.68 -17.97 4.21
CA LEU A 229 5.86 -18.70 4.71
C LEU A 229 5.85 -20.16 4.25
N ARG A 230 4.71 -20.76 4.00
CA ARG A 230 4.64 -22.13 3.42
C ARG A 230 5.38 -22.18 2.09
N GLU A 231 5.17 -21.21 1.22
CA GLU A 231 5.86 -21.12 -0.07
C GLU A 231 7.35 -20.92 0.14
N LEU A 232 7.72 -20.00 1.03
CA LEU A 232 9.12 -19.72 1.36
C LEU A 232 9.87 -21.01 1.76
N PHE A 233 9.29 -21.76 2.69
CA PHE A 233 9.94 -22.96 3.22
C PHE A 233 9.80 -24.20 2.34
N ALA A 234 8.71 -24.36 1.59
CA ALA A 234 8.49 -25.54 0.75
C ALA A 234 9.24 -25.45 -0.60
N THR A 235 9.20 -24.33 -1.29
CA THR A 235 9.61 -24.22 -2.70
C THR A 235 10.95 -23.52 -2.89
N ARG A 236 11.29 -22.52 -2.10
CA ARG A 236 12.53 -21.75 -2.23
C ARG A 236 13.73 -22.46 -1.61
N ARG A 237 14.05 -23.63 -2.14
CA ARG A 237 15.09 -24.52 -1.58
C ARG A 237 16.50 -23.91 -1.56
N ARG A 238 16.81 -22.96 -2.43
CA ARG A 238 18.12 -22.29 -2.48
C ARG A 238 18.24 -21.15 -1.50
N LEU A 239 17.13 -20.53 -1.10
CA LEU A 239 17.12 -19.45 -0.15
C LEU A 239 17.49 -19.98 1.26
N VAL A 240 18.49 -19.39 1.84
CA VAL A 240 18.96 -19.73 3.19
C VAL A 240 18.22 -18.86 4.19
N VAL A 241 17.47 -19.47 5.11
CA VAL A 241 16.93 -18.82 6.29
C VAL A 241 17.81 -19.22 7.47
N ARG A 242 18.44 -18.26 8.13
CA ARG A 242 19.37 -18.53 9.24
C ARG A 242 18.65 -18.75 10.56
N ARG A 243 17.59 -18.01 10.82
CA ARG A 243 16.80 -18.08 12.06
C ARG A 243 15.32 -18.04 11.76
N PHE A 244 14.57 -18.78 12.52
CA PHE A 244 13.11 -18.69 12.57
C PHE A 244 12.69 -18.45 14.02
N TRP A 245 11.89 -17.45 14.26
CA TRP A 245 11.29 -17.15 15.56
C TRP A 245 9.77 -17.12 15.45
N SER A 246 9.10 -17.62 16.50
CA SER A 246 7.64 -17.56 16.63
C SER A 246 7.27 -17.37 18.10
N ASN A 247 5.97 -17.27 18.37
CA ASN A 247 5.44 -17.28 19.74
C ASN A 247 5.46 -18.69 20.41
N GLY A 248 5.97 -19.71 19.71
CA GLY A 248 6.00 -21.09 20.20
C GLY A 248 4.67 -21.82 20.09
N ASN A 249 3.57 -21.14 19.79
CA ASN A 249 2.28 -21.77 19.65
C ASN A 249 2.14 -22.55 18.33
N THR A 250 1.63 -23.78 18.45
CA THR A 250 1.27 -24.62 17.30
C THR A 250 -0.22 -24.92 17.38
N PRO A 251 -1.06 -24.00 16.86
CA PRO A 251 -2.50 -24.22 16.94
C PRO A 251 -2.89 -25.52 16.24
N GLN A 252 -3.80 -26.24 16.82
CA GLN A 252 -4.33 -27.53 16.31
C GLN A 252 -5.31 -27.33 15.16
N ASN A 253 -5.24 -26.21 14.44
CA ASN A 253 -6.06 -26.01 13.26
C ASN A 253 -5.42 -26.65 12.03
N LEU A 254 -6.24 -27.11 11.12
CA LEU A 254 -5.80 -27.75 9.88
C LEU A 254 -4.97 -26.80 8.99
N ASP A 255 -5.14 -25.52 9.14
CA ASP A 255 -4.47 -24.51 8.33
C ASP A 255 -2.99 -24.37 8.68
N PHE A 256 -2.61 -24.57 9.93
CA PHE A 256 -1.19 -24.50 10.37
C PHE A 256 -0.43 -25.83 10.19
N THR A 257 -1.13 -26.96 9.92
CA THR A 257 -0.47 -28.26 9.78
C THR A 257 0.58 -28.29 8.66
N GLY A 258 1.70 -28.97 8.91
CA GLY A 258 2.79 -29.17 7.97
C GLY A 258 3.81 -28.02 7.90
N LEU A 259 3.51 -26.82 8.35
CA LEU A 259 4.50 -25.74 8.42
C LEU A 259 5.54 -26.00 9.52
N PRO A 260 5.19 -26.39 10.75
CA PRO A 260 6.16 -26.76 11.78
C PRO A 260 7.10 -27.88 11.36
N ASP A 261 6.59 -28.93 10.70
CA ASP A 261 7.41 -30.03 10.18
C ASP A 261 8.41 -29.56 9.11
N THR A 262 7.97 -28.68 8.24
CA THR A 262 8.81 -28.09 7.20
C THR A 262 9.91 -27.23 7.82
N ILE A 263 9.59 -26.42 8.83
CA ILE A 263 10.55 -25.61 9.59
C ILE A 263 11.54 -26.51 10.32
N ALA A 264 11.09 -27.55 11.02
CA ALA A 264 11.94 -28.52 11.71
C ALA A 264 12.87 -29.27 10.72
N SER A 265 12.36 -29.63 9.54
CA SER A 265 13.17 -30.23 8.47
C SER A 265 14.27 -29.26 7.99
N ARG A 266 13.95 -27.99 7.78
CA ARG A 266 14.93 -26.96 7.40
C ARG A 266 15.98 -26.74 8.49
N ALA A 267 15.58 -26.74 9.75
CA ALA A 267 16.50 -26.65 10.88
C ALA A 267 17.54 -27.78 10.83
N ARG A 268 17.08 -29.05 10.69
CA ARG A 268 17.96 -30.21 10.61
C ARG A 268 18.84 -30.25 9.38
N THR A 269 18.31 -29.87 8.20
CA THR A 269 19.00 -30.07 6.92
C THR A 269 19.82 -28.87 6.47
N ARG A 270 19.56 -27.69 7.01
CA ARG A 270 20.18 -26.42 6.59
C ARG A 270 20.81 -25.63 7.73
N GLY A 271 20.80 -26.15 8.95
CA GLY A 271 21.38 -25.49 10.11
C GLY A 271 20.62 -24.22 10.55
N MET A 272 19.32 -24.10 10.18
CA MET A 272 18.48 -22.98 10.63
C MET A 272 18.23 -23.09 12.14
N THR A 273 18.48 -22.02 12.86
CA THR A 273 18.11 -21.95 14.28
C THR A 273 16.63 -21.67 14.40
N VAL A 274 15.91 -22.52 15.12
CA VAL A 274 14.50 -22.32 15.47
C VAL A 274 14.42 -21.90 16.92
N ARG A 275 13.68 -20.85 17.20
CA ARG A 275 13.42 -20.35 18.55
C ARG A 275 11.96 -20.02 18.71
N ASP A 276 11.41 -20.34 19.84
CA ASP A 276 10.20 -19.72 20.34
C ASP A 276 10.57 -18.60 21.31
N THR A 277 9.59 -17.77 21.65
CA THR A 277 9.81 -16.65 22.56
C THR A 277 9.91 -17.09 24.04
N ASP A 278 9.66 -18.35 24.33
CA ASP A 278 9.89 -18.93 25.66
C ASP A 278 11.35 -19.34 25.84
N ASP A 279 12.09 -19.52 24.75
CA ASP A 279 13.51 -19.80 24.79
C ASP A 279 14.27 -18.55 25.25
N PRO A 280 14.99 -18.60 26.41
CA PRO A 280 15.70 -17.43 26.87
C PRO A 280 16.74 -17.02 25.84
N CYS A 281 16.87 -15.72 25.62
CA CYS A 281 17.99 -15.17 24.87
C CYS A 281 19.30 -15.71 25.44
N ALA A 282 20.35 -15.76 24.62
CA ALA A 282 21.63 -16.37 24.98
C ALA A 282 22.23 -15.89 26.32
N ASP A 283 21.74 -14.77 26.88
CA ASP A 283 22.10 -14.27 28.23
C ASP A 283 21.25 -14.87 29.35
N GLY A 284 20.22 -15.67 29.04
CA GLY A 284 19.39 -16.39 30.00
C GLY A 284 18.56 -15.53 30.98
N ARG A 285 18.51 -14.20 30.77
CA ARG A 285 18.02 -13.28 31.82
C ARG A 285 16.96 -12.26 31.35
N THR A 286 16.83 -12.01 30.04
CA THR A 286 15.94 -10.97 29.58
C THR A 286 14.75 -11.51 28.80
N ALA A 287 13.57 -10.93 29.04
CA ALA A 287 12.37 -11.20 28.27
C ALA A 287 12.45 -10.60 26.83
N VAL A 288 13.61 -10.05 26.45
CA VAL A 288 13.84 -9.35 25.19
C VAL A 288 15.11 -9.87 24.55
N CYS A 289 14.99 -10.46 23.37
CA CYS A 289 16.12 -10.84 22.54
C CYS A 289 16.48 -9.72 21.58
N THR A 290 17.75 -9.46 21.37
CA THR A 290 18.22 -8.45 20.41
C THR A 290 18.91 -9.11 19.24
N LEU A 291 18.42 -8.84 18.03
CA LEU A 291 19.06 -9.20 16.78
C LEU A 291 19.75 -7.94 16.22
N PRO A 292 21.10 -7.88 16.29
CA PRO A 292 21.83 -6.81 15.61
C PRO A 292 21.79 -7.02 14.09
N LEU A 293 21.69 -5.93 13.34
CA LEU A 293 21.76 -5.92 11.88
C LEU A 293 23.07 -5.26 11.44
N ASP A 294 23.61 -5.73 10.31
CA ASP A 294 24.95 -5.34 9.84
C ASP A 294 25.14 -3.84 9.65
N GLY A 295 24.09 -3.11 9.29
CA GLY A 295 24.11 -1.65 9.15
C GLY A 295 24.02 -0.88 10.47
N GLY A 296 23.94 -1.58 11.61
CA GLY A 296 23.91 -0.99 12.95
C GLY A 296 22.50 -0.83 13.54
N ALA A 297 21.45 -1.17 12.81
CA ALA A 297 20.10 -1.27 13.39
C ALA A 297 20.01 -2.46 14.34
N LYS A 298 19.02 -2.43 15.24
CA LYS A 298 18.72 -3.49 16.18
C LYS A 298 17.25 -3.82 16.16
N LEU A 299 16.93 -5.10 16.09
CA LEU A 299 15.57 -5.59 16.26
C LEU A 299 15.47 -6.30 17.62
N HIS A 300 14.70 -5.73 18.53
CA HIS A 300 14.36 -6.34 19.79
C HIS A 300 13.11 -7.17 19.63
N VAL A 301 13.21 -8.46 19.91
CA VAL A 301 12.10 -9.43 19.90
C VAL A 301 11.64 -9.61 21.33
N MET A 302 10.38 -9.31 21.59
CA MET A 302 9.80 -9.31 22.94
C MET A 302 8.89 -10.51 23.12
N ARG A 303 8.97 -11.13 24.28
CA ARG A 303 8.06 -12.23 24.63
C ARG A 303 6.60 -11.77 24.58
N PRO A 304 5.68 -12.60 24.10
CA PRO A 304 4.27 -12.40 24.35
C PRO A 304 3.97 -12.58 25.85
N MET A 305 2.74 -12.33 26.23
CA MET A 305 2.29 -12.49 27.62
C MET A 305 2.49 -13.93 28.11
N ALA A 306 3.09 -14.09 29.28
CA ALA A 306 3.52 -15.40 29.79
C ALA A 306 2.36 -16.43 30.03
N ASP A 307 1.16 -15.94 30.36
CA ASP A 307 -0.02 -16.78 30.61
C ASP A 307 -0.94 -16.88 29.37
N ALA A 308 -0.37 -16.63 28.18
CA ALA A 308 -1.11 -16.54 26.93
C ALA A 308 -1.79 -17.84 26.49
N GLN A 309 -1.59 -18.96 27.17
CA GLN A 309 -2.21 -20.26 26.81
C GLN A 309 -3.75 -20.24 26.87
N THR A 310 -4.34 -19.32 27.62
CA THR A 310 -5.79 -19.12 27.72
C THR A 310 -6.33 -18.03 26.81
N LEU A 311 -5.45 -17.30 26.14
CA LEU A 311 -5.80 -16.19 25.26
C LEU A 311 -6.00 -16.69 23.81
N ASP A 312 -6.74 -15.89 23.04
CA ASP A 312 -6.78 -16.06 21.60
C ASP A 312 -5.39 -15.85 20.96
N GLU A 313 -5.24 -16.30 19.73
CA GLU A 313 -3.95 -16.29 19.05
C GLU A 313 -3.43 -14.86 18.76
N ASN A 314 -4.31 -13.88 18.56
CA ASN A 314 -3.93 -12.49 18.35
C ASN A 314 -3.19 -11.92 19.56
N ASN A 315 -3.70 -12.19 20.76
CA ASN A 315 -3.07 -11.74 22.01
C ASN A 315 -1.76 -12.47 22.35
N ARG A 316 -1.40 -13.50 21.58
CA ARG A 316 -0.09 -14.17 21.64
C ARG A 316 0.94 -13.58 20.69
N SER A 317 0.63 -12.49 20.01
CA SER A 317 1.52 -11.85 19.06
C SER A 317 2.86 -11.46 19.69
N VAL A 318 3.94 -11.85 19.02
CA VAL A 318 5.30 -11.39 19.34
C VAL A 318 5.40 -9.91 19.03
N ALA A 319 5.78 -9.10 20.00
CA ALA A 319 6.04 -7.70 19.78
C ALA A 319 7.51 -7.47 19.41
N LEU A 320 7.73 -6.50 18.53
CA LEU A 320 9.04 -6.13 18.01
C LEU A 320 9.28 -4.64 18.19
N LYS A 321 10.49 -4.29 18.60
CA LYS A 321 10.98 -2.92 18.57
C LYS A 321 12.16 -2.83 17.61
N LEU A 322 11.97 -2.20 16.48
CA LEU A 322 13.05 -1.87 15.56
C LEU A 322 13.65 -0.51 15.95
N VAL A 323 14.96 -0.50 16.15
CA VAL A 323 15.75 0.69 16.42
C VAL A 323 16.73 0.87 15.27
N GLY A 324 16.64 2.00 14.57
CA GLY A 324 17.54 2.34 13.47
C GLY A 324 19.00 2.51 13.94
N PRO A 325 19.96 2.61 13.00
CA PRO A 325 21.35 2.85 13.32
C PRO A 325 21.58 4.16 14.10
N ASP A 326 20.64 5.09 13.97
CA ASP A 326 20.47 6.24 14.86
C ASP A 326 19.08 6.18 15.48
N SER A 327 19.03 5.90 16.77
CA SER A 327 17.76 5.72 17.51
C SER A 327 16.93 6.99 17.63
N ALA A 328 17.57 8.16 17.52
CA ALA A 328 16.89 9.45 17.54
C ALA A 328 16.17 9.74 16.22
N SER A 329 16.64 9.15 15.11
CA SER A 329 16.10 9.35 13.78
C SER A 329 15.00 8.35 13.42
N PHE A 330 15.08 7.10 13.89
CA PHE A 330 14.10 6.07 13.54
C PHE A 330 13.95 4.99 14.60
N THR A 331 12.71 4.80 15.00
CA THR A 331 12.27 3.63 15.77
C THR A 331 10.88 3.21 15.30
N MET A 332 10.60 1.89 15.31
CA MET A 332 9.29 1.37 14.93
C MET A 332 8.84 0.31 15.93
N TRP A 333 7.58 0.36 16.29
CA TRP A 333 6.90 -0.63 17.09
C TRP A 333 5.96 -1.46 16.23
N LEU A 334 6.10 -2.78 16.33
CA LEU A 334 5.31 -3.78 15.62
C LEU A 334 4.87 -4.84 16.65
N ALA A 335 3.59 -5.07 16.76
CA ALA A 335 3.05 -6.04 17.72
C ALA A 335 2.06 -7.01 17.06
N GLY A 336 2.26 -7.31 15.77
CA GLY A 336 1.39 -8.19 15.00
C GLY A 336 -0.07 -7.77 15.12
N ASP A 337 -0.89 -8.71 15.56
CA ASP A 337 -2.32 -8.50 15.76
C ASP A 337 -2.71 -8.43 17.23
N ALA A 338 -1.75 -8.04 18.09
CA ALA A 338 -2.02 -7.83 19.52
C ALA A 338 -3.26 -6.98 19.76
N GLU A 339 -4.16 -7.53 20.54
CA GLU A 339 -5.43 -6.92 20.93
C GLU A 339 -5.38 -6.44 22.39
N LYS A 340 -6.56 -6.18 22.94
CA LYS A 340 -6.76 -5.55 24.25
C LYS A 340 -5.91 -6.16 25.37
N ASP A 341 -5.88 -7.48 25.50
CA ASP A 341 -5.18 -8.14 26.63
C ASP A 341 -3.66 -8.00 26.49
N ALA A 342 -3.12 -8.25 25.30
CA ALA A 342 -1.70 -8.05 25.02
C ALA A 342 -1.29 -6.56 25.14
N ILE A 343 -2.10 -5.64 24.63
CA ILE A 343 -1.87 -4.20 24.75
C ILE A 343 -1.86 -3.76 26.21
N GLN A 344 -2.80 -4.24 27.01
CA GLN A 344 -2.85 -3.96 28.44
C GLN A 344 -1.60 -4.47 29.13
N TRP A 345 -1.17 -5.68 28.79
CA TRP A 345 0.05 -6.27 29.34
C TRP A 345 1.31 -5.49 28.92
N PHE A 346 1.48 -5.14 27.65
CA PHE A 346 2.61 -4.34 27.18
C PHE A 346 2.71 -2.99 27.91
N THR A 347 1.58 -2.35 28.15
CA THR A 347 1.53 -1.02 28.80
C THR A 347 1.61 -1.09 30.32
N ALA A 348 1.26 -2.21 30.94
CA ALA A 348 1.29 -2.39 32.39
C ALA A 348 2.60 -3.01 32.88
N ALA A 349 3.23 -3.83 32.05
CA ALA A 349 4.42 -4.57 32.45
C ALA A 349 5.61 -3.63 32.62
N ALA A 350 6.23 -3.70 33.80
CA ALA A 350 7.44 -2.95 34.10
C ALA A 350 8.59 -3.22 33.11
N GLY A 351 8.56 -4.37 32.41
CA GLY A 351 9.61 -4.78 31.47
C GLY A 351 9.61 -4.06 30.13
N TYR A 352 8.44 -3.73 29.56
CA TYR A 352 8.38 -3.10 28.23
C TYR A 352 8.21 -1.58 28.27
N ALA A 353 7.72 -1.04 29.38
CA ALA A 353 7.62 0.39 29.55
C ALA A 353 8.99 1.10 29.65
N THR A 354 10.04 0.40 30.08
CA THR A 354 11.32 1.00 30.45
C THR A 354 12.49 0.65 29.54
N SER A 355 12.63 -0.59 29.03
CA SER A 355 13.77 -0.98 28.18
C SER A 355 13.44 -2.19 27.32
N PRO A 356 13.48 -2.09 25.99
CA PRO A 356 13.85 -0.94 25.15
C PRO A 356 12.79 0.15 25.05
N GLY A 357 11.69 0.05 25.83
CA GLY A 357 10.56 0.96 25.83
C GLY A 357 9.69 0.85 24.58
N MET A 358 8.41 1.21 24.69
CA MET A 358 7.46 1.15 23.57
C MET A 358 7.53 2.39 22.67
N ARG A 359 8.07 3.51 23.15
CA ARG A 359 8.09 4.76 22.39
C ARG A 359 8.73 4.59 21.03
N ALA A 360 8.01 4.98 19.97
CA ALA A 360 8.44 4.78 18.59
C ALA A 360 7.95 5.88 17.67
N HIS A 361 8.75 6.23 16.65
CA HIS A 361 8.36 7.17 15.61
C HIS A 361 7.24 6.60 14.74
N VAL A 362 7.30 5.29 14.45
CA VAL A 362 6.32 4.60 13.62
C VAL A 362 5.66 3.47 14.42
N LEU A 363 4.34 3.40 14.32
CA LEU A 363 3.53 2.28 14.82
C LEU A 363 2.98 1.49 13.64
N LYS A 364 3.24 0.17 13.58
CA LYS A 364 2.41 -0.72 12.78
C LYS A 364 1.06 -0.85 13.50
N ALA A 365 -0.03 -0.50 12.83
CA ALA A 365 -1.36 -0.65 13.39
C ALA A 365 -1.61 -2.11 13.75
N ASN A 366 -1.84 -2.42 15.03
CA ASN A 366 -2.12 -3.78 15.44
C ASN A 366 -3.40 -4.27 14.78
N HIS A 367 -3.46 -5.56 14.50
CA HIS A 367 -4.60 -6.25 13.92
C HIS A 367 -5.22 -5.46 12.76
N HIS A 368 -4.34 -5.06 11.81
CA HIS A 368 -4.69 -4.33 10.58
C HIS A 368 -5.49 -3.03 10.80
N GLY A 369 -5.41 -2.46 11.99
CA GLY A 369 -6.19 -1.29 12.38
C GLY A 369 -7.58 -1.65 12.93
N SER A 370 -7.71 -2.83 13.54
CA SER A 370 -8.87 -3.16 14.38
C SER A 370 -8.99 -2.18 15.55
N CYS A 371 -10.20 -1.94 16.00
CA CYS A 371 -10.43 -1.15 17.21
C CYS A 371 -9.90 -1.86 18.47
N ASP A 372 -9.84 -3.19 18.50
CA ASP A 372 -9.28 -3.96 19.60
C ASP A 372 -7.75 -3.82 19.70
N GLY A 373 -7.11 -3.45 18.59
CA GLY A 373 -5.67 -3.26 18.47
C GLY A 373 -5.18 -1.87 18.90
N VAL A 374 -6.03 -1.00 19.47
CA VAL A 374 -5.68 0.37 19.84
C VAL A 374 -6.36 0.80 21.12
N SER A 375 -5.69 1.60 21.93
CA SER A 375 -6.28 2.32 23.07
C SER A 375 -5.52 3.63 23.32
N ASP A 376 -6.14 4.55 24.03
CA ASP A 376 -5.49 5.82 24.39
C ASP A 376 -4.20 5.59 25.18
N ARG A 377 -4.24 4.70 26.18
CA ARG A 377 -3.08 4.33 26.99
C ARG A 377 -1.95 3.75 26.15
N TYR A 378 -2.30 2.92 25.15
CA TYR A 378 -1.31 2.34 24.24
C TYR A 378 -0.65 3.40 23.35
N LEU A 379 -1.44 4.30 22.79
CA LEU A 379 -0.91 5.40 21.98
C LEU A 379 -0.08 6.39 22.81
N ASP A 380 -0.43 6.60 24.07
CA ASP A 380 0.36 7.42 24.99
C ASP A 380 1.70 6.75 25.37
N ALA A 381 1.77 5.41 25.40
CA ALA A 381 3.01 4.68 25.60
C ALA A 381 3.90 4.64 24.36
N VAL A 382 3.32 4.47 23.17
CA VAL A 382 4.08 4.42 21.91
C VAL A 382 4.43 5.81 21.40
N GLN A 383 3.54 6.79 21.52
CA GLN A 383 3.70 8.17 21.03
C GLN A 383 4.13 8.24 19.55
N PRO A 384 3.44 7.57 18.64
CA PRO A 384 3.86 7.53 17.25
C PRO A 384 3.66 8.88 16.56
N SER A 385 4.55 9.22 15.63
CA SER A 385 4.38 10.32 14.67
C SER A 385 3.78 9.85 13.34
N LEU A 386 3.70 8.53 13.13
CA LEU A 386 3.14 7.89 11.95
C LEU A 386 2.57 6.52 12.30
N VAL A 387 1.43 6.17 11.71
CA VAL A 387 0.87 4.82 11.72
C VAL A 387 0.94 4.23 10.32
N VAL A 388 1.30 2.95 10.22
CA VAL A 388 1.26 2.18 8.96
C VAL A 388 0.44 0.91 9.17
N ALA A 389 -0.38 0.52 8.21
CA ALA A 389 -1.26 -0.63 8.29
C ALA A 389 -1.18 -1.49 7.03
N SER A 390 -1.17 -2.81 7.22
CA SER A 390 -1.28 -3.78 6.12
C SER A 390 -2.68 -4.36 6.12
N LEU A 391 -3.40 -4.24 5.01
CA LEU A 391 -4.75 -4.78 4.87
C LEU A 391 -5.20 -4.82 3.41
N ALA A 392 -6.24 -5.62 3.12
CA ALA A 392 -6.91 -5.63 1.81
C ALA A 392 -7.98 -4.54 1.72
N GLY A 393 -8.19 -3.99 0.51
CA GLY A 393 -9.23 -3.00 0.23
C GLY A 393 -10.65 -3.54 0.43
N VAL A 394 -10.84 -4.84 0.20
CA VAL A 394 -12.06 -5.56 0.56
C VAL A 394 -11.67 -6.64 1.55
N ASN A 395 -12.08 -6.49 2.80
CA ASN A 395 -11.91 -7.48 3.83
C ASN A 395 -13.22 -7.67 4.59
N ASP A 396 -13.41 -8.87 5.13
CA ASP A 396 -14.67 -9.24 5.80
C ASP A 396 -14.80 -8.61 7.18
N TYR A 397 -13.70 -8.12 7.73
CA TYR A 397 -13.60 -7.57 9.08
C TYR A 397 -13.92 -6.07 9.16
N GLY A 398 -13.97 -5.37 8.03
CA GLY A 398 -14.18 -3.91 7.99
C GLY A 398 -12.96 -3.09 8.41
N HIS A 399 -11.78 -3.72 8.45
CA HIS A 399 -10.53 -3.00 8.73
C HIS A 399 -10.23 -1.97 7.63
N MET A 400 -9.76 -0.81 7.94
CA MET A 400 -9.33 -0.21 9.20
C MET A 400 -10.54 0.41 9.92
N HIS A 401 -10.79 0.08 11.18
CA HIS A 401 -11.98 0.53 11.90
C HIS A 401 -12.01 2.05 12.12
N ALA A 402 -13.21 2.62 12.13
CA ALA A 402 -13.39 4.07 12.33
C ALA A 402 -12.84 4.56 13.68
N GLN A 403 -12.94 3.73 14.72
CA GLN A 403 -12.44 4.02 16.06
C GLN A 403 -10.91 4.15 16.06
N ALA A 404 -10.19 3.23 15.41
CA ALA A 404 -8.74 3.28 15.31
C ALA A 404 -8.30 4.56 14.56
N LYS A 405 -8.91 4.87 13.42
CA LYS A 405 -8.63 6.11 12.67
C LYS A 405 -8.93 7.36 13.50
N THR A 406 -10.02 7.35 14.26
CA THR A 406 -10.37 8.46 15.14
C THR A 406 -9.34 8.66 16.26
N ALA A 407 -8.85 7.57 16.86
CA ALA A 407 -7.82 7.62 17.89
C ALA A 407 -6.50 8.22 17.36
N TYR A 408 -6.09 7.86 16.13
CA TYR A 408 -4.93 8.46 15.47
C TYR A 408 -5.16 9.93 15.12
N ALA A 409 -6.30 10.25 14.51
CA ALA A 409 -6.65 11.62 14.11
C ALA A 409 -6.71 12.61 15.28
N ARG A 410 -7.26 12.18 16.43
CA ARG A 410 -7.30 13.01 17.66
C ARG A 410 -5.91 13.43 18.14
N ARG A 411 -4.89 12.63 17.84
CA ARG A 411 -3.49 12.90 18.19
C ARG A 411 -2.71 13.58 17.07
N GLY A 412 -3.37 13.90 15.94
CA GLY A 412 -2.71 14.46 14.76
C GLY A 412 -1.74 13.48 14.08
N VAL A 413 -1.89 12.19 14.33
CA VAL A 413 -1.00 11.17 13.77
C VAL A 413 -1.56 10.71 12.41
N PRO A 414 -0.82 10.94 11.31
CA PRO A 414 -1.21 10.45 9.99
C PRO A 414 -1.03 8.95 9.89
N TRP A 415 -1.75 8.34 8.93
CA TRP A 415 -1.60 6.92 8.62
C TRP A 415 -1.48 6.66 7.11
N TYR A 416 -0.78 5.58 6.77
CA TYR A 416 -0.77 4.95 5.46
C TYR A 416 -1.26 3.53 5.57
N ARG A 417 -1.88 3.00 4.48
CA ARG A 417 -2.46 1.66 4.44
C ARG A 417 -2.22 1.00 3.09
N THR A 418 -1.81 -0.27 3.08
CA THR A 418 -1.35 -0.95 1.85
C THR A 418 -2.44 -1.01 0.78
N ASP A 419 -3.69 -1.18 1.14
CA ASP A 419 -4.81 -1.26 0.17
C ASP A 419 -5.02 0.03 -0.64
N GLN A 420 -4.68 1.19 -0.06
CA GLN A 420 -4.81 2.49 -0.71
C GLN A 420 -3.48 3.03 -1.23
N ASN A 421 -2.38 2.63 -0.62
CA ASN A 421 -1.07 3.19 -0.88
C ASN A 421 -0.11 2.24 -1.61
N GLY A 422 -0.48 0.96 -1.79
CA GLY A 422 0.45 -0.08 -2.24
C GLY A 422 1.48 -0.39 -1.17
N THR A 423 2.62 -0.89 -1.56
CA THR A 423 3.73 -1.12 -0.64
C THR A 423 4.19 0.19 -0.01
N ILE A 424 4.27 0.20 1.32
CA ILE A 424 4.72 1.35 2.10
C ILE A 424 6.19 1.12 2.45
N THR A 425 7.06 2.04 2.04
CA THR A 425 8.49 1.96 2.30
C THR A 425 8.95 3.10 3.21
N LEU A 426 9.54 2.73 4.32
CA LEU A 426 10.18 3.64 5.28
C LEU A 426 11.69 3.56 5.08
N ARG A 427 12.36 4.70 5.00
CA ARG A 427 13.81 4.79 4.83
C ARG A 427 14.42 5.72 5.86
N SER A 428 15.42 5.24 6.57
CA SER A 428 16.24 6.06 7.45
C SER A 428 17.71 5.96 7.01
N PRO A 429 18.39 7.06 6.72
CA PRO A 429 19.78 7.03 6.26
C PRO A 429 20.77 6.51 7.32
N GLY A 430 20.32 6.36 8.56
CA GLY A 430 21.14 5.87 9.67
C GLY A 430 22.22 6.85 10.12
N THR A 431 22.09 8.13 9.77
CA THR A 431 22.97 9.21 10.20
C THR A 431 22.30 10.06 11.28
N PRO A 432 23.07 10.61 12.25
CA PRO A 432 22.52 11.47 13.28
C PRO A 432 21.72 12.63 12.69
N GLY A 433 20.48 12.81 13.19
CA GLY A 433 19.57 13.85 12.70
C GLY A 433 19.01 13.64 11.30
N GLY A 434 19.30 12.51 10.66
CA GLY A 434 18.84 12.22 9.30
C GLY A 434 17.35 11.92 9.17
N GLY A 435 16.65 11.66 10.28
CA GLY A 435 15.24 11.36 10.29
C GLY A 435 14.88 10.10 9.50
N TYR A 436 13.66 10.08 8.98
CA TYR A 436 13.19 9.04 8.06
C TYR A 436 12.23 9.63 7.02
N SER A 437 12.10 8.94 5.90
CA SER A 437 11.15 9.26 4.84
C SER A 437 10.16 8.12 4.64
N VAL A 438 8.98 8.46 4.11
CA VAL A 438 7.95 7.51 3.71
C VAL A 438 7.75 7.63 2.20
N THR A 439 7.77 6.51 1.51
CA THR A 439 7.43 6.42 0.09
C THR A 439 6.34 5.38 -0.08
N VAL A 440 5.34 5.70 -0.87
CA VAL A 440 4.21 4.82 -1.20
C VAL A 440 4.05 4.72 -2.70
N GLU A 441 3.47 3.66 -3.20
CA GLU A 441 3.29 3.47 -4.64
C GLU A 441 2.21 4.39 -5.20
N ARG A 442 1.19 4.71 -4.41
CA ARG A 442 0.05 5.53 -4.83
C ARG A 442 -0.60 6.25 -3.65
N GLY A 443 -1.43 7.25 -3.93
CA GLY A 443 -2.22 7.94 -2.92
C GLY A 443 -1.39 8.77 -1.94
N GLY A 444 -1.99 9.07 -0.79
CA GLY A 444 -1.42 9.89 0.27
C GLY A 444 -1.83 9.41 1.66
N ALA A 445 -1.39 10.14 2.67
CA ALA A 445 -1.76 9.86 4.07
C ALA A 445 -3.26 10.03 4.31
N ASN A 446 -3.76 9.37 5.36
CA ASN A 446 -5.14 9.45 5.86
C ASN A 446 -6.20 8.96 4.86
N ALA A 447 -5.81 8.04 3.97
CA ALA A 447 -6.72 7.46 3.01
C ALA A 447 -7.83 6.63 3.70
N VAL A 448 -9.02 6.65 3.10
CA VAL A 448 -10.20 5.88 3.51
C VAL A 448 -10.44 4.80 2.47
N GLY A 449 -10.58 3.56 2.90
CA GLY A 449 -10.76 2.41 2.01
C GLY A 449 -12.21 1.94 1.87
N PRO A 450 -12.50 1.05 0.90
CA PRO A 450 -13.84 0.52 0.65
C PRO A 450 -14.44 -0.24 1.84
N SER A 451 -13.63 -0.96 2.59
CA SER A 451 -14.05 -1.74 3.77
C SER A 451 -14.51 -0.86 4.92
N ASP A 452 -14.04 0.39 5.00
CA ASP A 452 -14.44 1.35 6.05
C ASP A 452 -15.95 1.68 6.04
N ARG A 453 -16.65 1.28 5.00
CA ARG A 453 -18.10 1.49 4.83
C ARG A 453 -18.96 0.29 5.26
N LYS A 454 -18.32 -0.83 5.64
CA LYS A 454 -19.06 -2.00 6.14
C LYS A 454 -19.63 -1.69 7.52
N SER A 455 -20.87 -2.09 7.73
CA SER A 455 -21.61 -1.90 8.98
C SER A 455 -21.17 -2.86 10.10
N TYR A 456 -20.27 -3.78 9.82
CA TYR A 456 -19.68 -4.63 10.85
C TYR A 456 -18.81 -3.77 11.75
N GLN A 457 -19.29 -3.53 12.94
CA GLN A 457 -18.52 -2.96 14.03
C GLN A 457 -18.44 -4.03 15.10
N PRO A 458 -17.26 -4.62 15.35
CA PRO A 458 -17.07 -5.41 16.52
C PRO A 458 -17.41 -4.57 17.75
N ASP A 459 -17.75 -5.22 18.82
CA ASP A 459 -18.03 -4.54 20.08
C ASP A 459 -16.75 -3.90 20.63
N CYS A 460 -16.48 -2.68 20.16
CA CYS A 460 -15.36 -1.85 20.61
C CYS A 460 -15.74 -1.04 21.86
N ALA A 461 -16.84 -1.39 22.53
CA ALA A 461 -17.29 -0.73 23.74
C ALA A 461 -16.32 -1.03 24.88
N GLY A 462 -15.65 0.00 25.36
CA GLY A 462 -14.76 -0.07 26.53
C GLY A 462 -13.30 0.30 26.27
N MET A 463 -13.00 0.95 25.12
CA MET A 463 -11.65 1.49 24.84
C MET A 463 -11.50 2.94 25.22
#